data_9af6335cf5293e880bcea12781bd2c6c
#
_entry.id   9af6335cf5293e880bcea12781bd2c6c
#
_cell.length_a   1.000
_cell.length_b   1.000
_cell.length_c   1.000
_cell.angle_alpha   90.00
_cell.angle_beta   90.00
_cell.angle_gamma   90.00
#
_symmetry.space_group_name_H-M   'P 1'
#
loop_
_entity.id
_entity.type
_entity.pdbx_description
1 polymer ?
#
loop_
_entity_poly.entity_id
_entity_poly.type
_entity_poly.pdbx_seq_one_letter_code
_entity_poly.pdbx_strand_id
1 'polypeptide(L)'
;LKGNISEVIDHLQQEMEQAAADMRFEEAQNYKNRIELVKNFQGKTVVVNSTITNLDVFYLLMDEGVAFCNFMRVKNGAIVNSFTVELKLRIEEDQKDVISFAISEIAERIEGGLSREILVSVMPNTELFPGKDFHVPQRGDKLKLMELAGKNAKVYKIEKLKQIEKVDPERHTDRIMETMRKDLY
;
A
#
# COMPACT_ATOMS: atom_id res chain seq x y z
N LEU A 1 18.51 -11.87 7.85
CA LEU A 1 17.03 -11.96 7.99
C LEU A 1 16.35 -12.92 7.00
N LYS A 2 17.03 -13.37 5.91
CA LYS A 2 16.47 -14.37 4.99
C LYS A 2 16.34 -15.78 5.58
N GLY A 3 17.19 -16.14 6.54
CA GLY A 3 17.14 -17.45 7.22
C GLY A 3 15.93 -17.63 8.12
N ASN A 4 15.53 -16.57 8.81
CA ASN A 4 14.51 -16.65 9.86
C ASN A 4 13.07 -16.89 9.33
N ILE A 5 12.74 -16.45 8.13
CA ILE A 5 11.37 -16.59 7.59
C ILE A 5 11.14 -18.00 7.04
N SER A 6 12.17 -18.61 6.43
CA SER A 6 12.09 -20.00 5.97
C SER A 6 11.91 -20.95 7.16
N GLU A 7 12.68 -20.76 8.23
CA GLU A 7 12.57 -21.54 9.48
C GLU A 7 11.18 -21.38 10.13
N VAL A 8 10.60 -20.17 10.09
CA VAL A 8 9.24 -19.94 10.60
C VAL A 8 8.19 -20.66 9.76
N ILE A 9 8.33 -20.66 8.43
CA ILE A 9 7.41 -21.40 7.55
C ILE A 9 7.53 -22.90 7.78
N ASP A 10 8.74 -23.43 7.88
CA ASP A 10 9.00 -24.85 8.13
C ASP A 10 8.42 -25.29 9.47
N HIS A 11 8.58 -24.48 10.51
CA HIS A 11 7.97 -24.74 11.82
C HIS A 11 6.44 -24.74 11.76
N LEU A 12 5.85 -23.73 11.13
CA LEU A 12 4.38 -23.65 10.96
C LEU A 12 3.82 -24.81 10.13
N GLN A 13 4.58 -25.34 9.16
CA GLN A 13 4.21 -26.52 8.39
C GLN A 13 4.19 -27.78 9.23
N GLN A 14 5.21 -27.97 10.07
CA GLN A 14 5.27 -29.10 11.01
C GLN A 14 4.09 -29.07 11.99
N GLU A 15 3.78 -27.92 12.58
CA GLU A 15 2.64 -27.74 13.48
C GLU A 15 1.31 -28.02 12.79
N MET A 16 1.18 -27.59 11.52
CA MET A 16 0.00 -27.86 10.69
C MET A 16 -0.19 -29.37 10.44
N GLU A 17 0.88 -30.06 10.07
CA GLU A 17 0.86 -31.51 9.79
C GLU A 17 0.53 -32.30 11.05
N GLN A 18 1.08 -31.89 12.20
CA GLN A 18 0.80 -32.52 13.48
C GLN A 18 -0.64 -32.29 13.92
N ALA A 19 -1.16 -31.09 13.80
CA ALA A 19 -2.56 -30.79 14.09
C ALA A 19 -3.52 -31.58 13.20
N ALA A 20 -3.18 -31.75 11.92
CA ALA A 20 -3.96 -32.57 10.98
C ALA A 20 -3.92 -34.07 11.35
N ALA A 21 -2.75 -34.59 11.73
CA ALA A 21 -2.60 -35.99 12.19
C ALA A 21 -3.42 -36.27 13.46
N ASP A 22 -3.50 -35.30 14.36
CA ASP A 22 -4.28 -35.37 15.61
C ASP A 22 -5.77 -35.06 15.38
N MET A 23 -6.25 -34.93 14.12
CA MET A 23 -7.62 -34.59 13.73
C MET A 23 -8.10 -33.21 14.24
N ARG A 24 -7.17 -32.31 14.63
CA ARG A 24 -7.47 -30.92 15.05
C ARG A 24 -7.54 -29.99 13.82
N PHE A 25 -8.55 -30.20 13.00
CA PHE A 25 -8.66 -29.55 11.67
C PHE A 25 -8.76 -28.02 11.72
N GLU A 26 -9.39 -27.45 12.75
CA GLU A 26 -9.47 -26.00 12.94
C GLU A 26 -8.09 -25.39 13.20
N GLU A 27 -7.27 -26.05 14.02
CA GLU A 27 -5.90 -25.60 14.28
C GLU A 27 -5.03 -25.76 13.03
N ALA A 28 -5.13 -26.87 12.32
CA ALA A 28 -4.44 -27.07 11.05
C ALA A 28 -4.80 -25.99 10.02
N GLN A 29 -6.07 -25.61 9.93
CA GLN A 29 -6.51 -24.52 9.06
C GLN A 29 -5.94 -23.14 9.49
N ASN A 30 -5.86 -22.88 10.79
CA ASN A 30 -5.24 -21.66 11.32
C ASN A 30 -3.75 -21.59 10.98
N TYR A 31 -3.01 -22.69 11.09
CA TYR A 31 -1.61 -22.75 10.68
C TYR A 31 -1.45 -22.51 9.16
N LYS A 32 -2.31 -23.13 8.34
CA LYS A 32 -2.34 -22.89 6.90
C LYS A 32 -2.53 -21.41 6.55
N ASN A 33 -3.50 -20.76 7.19
CA ASN A 33 -3.77 -19.33 6.98
C ASN A 33 -2.55 -18.46 7.37
N ARG A 34 -1.85 -18.83 8.45
CA ARG A 34 -0.61 -18.15 8.88
C ARG A 34 0.53 -18.34 7.89
N ILE A 35 0.69 -19.55 7.34
CA ILE A 35 1.69 -19.84 6.30
C ILE A 35 1.41 -19.01 5.04
N GLU A 36 0.15 -18.93 4.60
CA GLU A 36 -0.24 -18.10 3.46
C GLU A 36 0.02 -16.61 3.71
N LEU A 37 -0.25 -16.13 4.93
CA LEU A 37 0.05 -14.75 5.34
C LEU A 37 1.55 -14.47 5.26
N VAL A 38 2.40 -15.37 5.78
CA VAL A 38 3.87 -15.23 5.75
C VAL A 38 4.40 -15.34 4.32
N LYS A 39 3.89 -16.26 3.49
CA LYS A 39 4.25 -16.38 2.07
C LYS A 39 3.82 -15.15 1.26
N ASN A 40 2.64 -14.61 1.52
CA ASN A 40 2.17 -13.36 0.91
C ASN A 40 3.02 -12.17 1.33
N PHE A 41 3.49 -12.15 2.57
CA PHE A 41 4.43 -11.16 3.06
C PHE A 41 5.80 -11.30 2.39
N GLN A 42 6.30 -12.53 2.19
CA GLN A 42 7.53 -12.81 1.42
C GLN A 42 7.41 -12.42 -0.05
N GLY A 43 6.28 -12.73 -0.70
CA GLY A 43 6.02 -12.35 -2.10
C GLY A 43 5.91 -10.83 -2.29
N LYS A 44 5.58 -10.08 -1.25
CA LYS A 44 5.54 -8.61 -1.24
C LYS A 44 6.85 -7.97 -0.80
N THR A 45 7.79 -8.72 -0.25
CA THR A 45 9.15 -8.22 0.04
C THR A 45 9.93 -8.17 -1.25
N VAL A 46 9.66 -7.16 -2.06
CA VAL A 46 10.54 -6.82 -3.19
C VAL A 46 11.87 -6.43 -2.55
N VAL A 47 12.87 -7.29 -2.69
CA VAL A 47 14.26 -6.95 -2.35
C VAL A 47 14.67 -5.86 -3.33
N VAL A 48 14.50 -4.64 -2.89
CA VAL A 48 15.08 -3.49 -3.54
C VAL A 48 16.56 -3.53 -3.22
N ASN A 49 17.39 -3.21 -4.20
CA ASN A 49 18.84 -3.23 -4.12
C ASN A 49 19.36 -2.83 -2.72
N SER A 50 20.33 -3.59 -2.19
CA SER A 50 20.93 -3.42 -0.86
C SER A 50 21.55 -2.03 -0.60
N THR A 51 21.69 -1.20 -1.62
CA THR A 51 22.18 0.19 -1.51
C THR A 51 21.13 1.16 -0.97
N ILE A 52 19.83 0.78 -0.97
CA ILE A 52 18.76 1.60 -0.41
C ILE A 52 18.62 1.29 1.07
N THR A 53 19.10 2.18 1.93
CA THR A 53 19.15 1.94 3.37
C THR A 53 17.85 2.27 4.08
N ASN A 54 17.39 3.51 3.99
CA ASN A 54 16.18 3.99 4.63
C ASN A 54 15.51 5.05 3.77
N LEU A 55 14.31 4.78 3.26
CA LEU A 55 13.48 5.76 2.59
C LEU A 55 11.99 5.46 2.74
N ASP A 56 11.19 6.48 2.60
CA ASP A 56 9.74 6.40 2.50
C ASP A 56 9.29 6.72 1.08
N VAL A 57 8.23 6.09 0.63
CA VAL A 57 7.64 6.27 -0.71
C VAL A 57 6.18 6.64 -0.55
N PHE A 58 5.75 7.70 -1.23
CA PHE A 58 4.36 8.15 -1.27
C PHE A 58 3.89 8.28 -2.72
N TYR A 59 2.89 7.52 -3.07
CA TYR A 59 2.25 7.60 -4.39
C TYR A 59 0.82 8.09 -4.24
N LEU A 60 0.50 9.21 -4.89
CA LEU A 60 -0.84 9.79 -4.92
C LEU A 60 -1.56 9.38 -6.20
N LEU A 61 -2.74 8.81 -6.06
CA LEU A 61 -3.69 8.53 -7.13
C LEU A 61 -4.94 9.36 -6.90
N MET A 62 -5.17 10.36 -7.76
CA MET A 62 -6.39 11.17 -7.72
C MET A 62 -7.51 10.50 -8.49
N ASP A 63 -8.73 10.60 -7.97
CA ASP A 63 -9.96 10.16 -8.63
C ASP A 63 -11.08 11.19 -8.36
N GLU A 64 -12.24 11.05 -8.97
CA GLU A 64 -13.36 11.97 -8.76
C GLU A 64 -13.81 11.97 -7.28
N GLY A 65 -13.57 13.07 -6.57
CA GLY A 65 -13.97 13.28 -5.18
C GLY A 65 -13.17 12.49 -4.13
N VAL A 66 -12.15 11.71 -4.52
CA VAL A 66 -11.33 10.91 -3.62
C VAL A 66 -9.90 10.80 -4.10
N ALA A 67 -8.95 10.73 -3.19
CA ALA A 67 -7.56 10.37 -3.49
C ALA A 67 -7.13 9.16 -2.70
N PHE A 68 -6.24 8.37 -3.28
CA PHE A 68 -5.62 7.22 -2.65
C PHE A 68 -4.12 7.48 -2.55
N CYS A 69 -3.59 7.49 -1.35
CA CYS A 69 -2.15 7.64 -1.14
C CYS A 69 -1.56 6.33 -0.61
N ASN A 70 -0.71 5.67 -1.41
CA ASN A 70 0.02 4.51 -0.96
C ASN A 70 1.33 4.95 -0.32
N PHE A 71 1.55 4.47 0.89
CA PHE A 71 2.79 4.61 1.65
C PHE A 71 3.55 3.30 1.65
N MET A 72 4.86 3.37 1.44
CA MET A 72 5.78 2.25 1.65
C MET A 72 7.03 2.73 2.38
N ARG A 73 7.51 1.95 3.33
CA ARG A 73 8.78 2.16 4.02
C ARG A 73 9.78 1.09 3.64
N VAL A 74 10.95 1.53 3.19
CA VAL A 74 12.06 0.65 2.88
C VAL A 74 13.14 0.81 3.94
N LYS A 75 13.57 -0.29 4.54
CA LYS A 75 14.72 -0.36 5.46
C LYS A 75 15.65 -1.48 5.02
N ASN A 76 16.95 -1.16 4.92
CA ASN A 76 17.98 -2.14 4.54
C ASN A 76 17.64 -2.95 3.27
N GLY A 77 17.12 -2.28 2.25
CA GLY A 77 16.77 -2.89 0.97
C GLY A 77 15.49 -3.75 0.99
N ALA A 78 14.69 -3.70 2.05
CA ALA A 78 13.43 -4.44 2.15
C ALA A 78 12.25 -3.50 2.47
N ILE A 79 11.09 -3.75 1.86
CA ILE A 79 9.86 -3.07 2.22
C ILE A 79 9.38 -3.64 3.56
N VAL A 80 9.39 -2.81 4.60
CA VAL A 80 9.01 -3.21 5.97
C VAL A 80 7.59 -2.77 6.34
N ASN A 81 7.04 -1.80 5.61
CA ASN A 81 5.67 -1.34 5.81
C ASN A 81 5.07 -0.87 4.49
N SER A 82 3.80 -1.18 4.25
CA SER A 82 3.04 -0.71 3.09
C SER A 82 1.55 -0.70 3.38
N PHE A 83 0.91 0.45 3.18
CA PHE A 83 -0.55 0.59 3.27
C PHE A 83 -1.02 1.77 2.40
N THR A 84 -2.33 1.81 2.15
CA THR A 84 -2.95 2.89 1.39
C THR A 84 -3.99 3.59 2.27
N VAL A 85 -3.97 4.92 2.26
CA VAL A 85 -5.00 5.77 2.87
C VAL A 85 -5.92 6.34 1.79
N GLU A 86 -7.18 6.52 2.15
CA GLU A 86 -8.20 7.16 1.34
C GLU A 86 -8.46 8.55 1.90
N LEU A 87 -8.44 9.56 1.03
CA LEU A 87 -8.68 10.96 1.36
C LEU A 87 -9.89 11.46 0.59
N LYS A 88 -10.88 12.01 1.27
CA LYS A 88 -12.00 12.68 0.61
C LYS A 88 -11.55 14.06 0.13
N LEU A 89 -11.73 14.31 -1.16
CA LEU A 89 -11.37 15.56 -1.78
C LEU A 89 -12.52 16.56 -1.68
N ARG A 90 -12.18 17.83 -1.47
CA ARG A 90 -13.07 18.95 -1.74
C ARG A 90 -12.96 19.32 -3.23
N ILE A 91 -13.91 20.08 -3.71
CA ILE A 91 -13.91 20.54 -5.11
C ILE A 91 -12.65 21.40 -5.34
N GLU A 92 -11.86 21.06 -6.38
CA GLU A 92 -10.66 21.81 -6.83
C GLU A 92 -9.45 21.80 -5.86
N GLU A 93 -9.21 20.71 -5.13
CA GLU A 93 -7.97 20.58 -4.36
C GLU A 93 -6.77 20.25 -5.28
N ASP A 94 -5.67 21.02 -5.13
CA ASP A 94 -4.43 20.78 -5.86
C ASP A 94 -3.71 19.51 -5.36
N GLN A 95 -3.12 18.76 -6.29
CA GLN A 95 -2.37 17.55 -5.97
C GLN A 95 -1.26 17.77 -4.94
N LYS A 96 -0.63 18.95 -4.99
CA LYS A 96 0.42 19.34 -4.04
C LYS A 96 -0.10 19.44 -2.61
N ASP A 97 -1.27 19.98 -2.43
CA ASP A 97 -1.89 20.14 -1.12
C ASP A 97 -2.40 18.81 -0.60
N VAL A 98 -3.02 18.00 -1.47
CA VAL A 98 -3.52 16.66 -1.14
C VAL A 98 -2.40 15.73 -0.70
N ILE A 99 -1.28 15.69 -1.44
CA ILE A 99 -0.14 14.84 -1.04
C ILE A 99 0.51 15.34 0.24
N SER A 100 0.60 16.67 0.45
CA SER A 100 1.13 17.24 1.69
C SER A 100 0.30 16.83 2.89
N PHE A 101 -1.02 16.89 2.77
CA PHE A 101 -1.94 16.44 3.81
C PHE A 101 -1.80 14.92 4.06
N ALA A 102 -1.75 14.11 2.98
CA ALA A 102 -1.55 12.67 3.10
C ALA A 102 -0.26 12.31 3.85
N ILE A 103 0.85 12.99 3.53
CA ILE A 103 2.14 12.77 4.20
C ILE A 103 2.04 13.12 5.68
N SER A 104 1.40 14.25 6.03
CA SER A 104 1.21 14.67 7.43
C SER A 104 0.38 13.65 8.21
N GLU A 105 -0.75 13.23 7.66
CA GLU A 105 -1.62 12.24 8.29
C GLU A 105 -0.92 10.87 8.48
N ILE A 106 -0.16 10.43 7.50
CA ILE A 106 0.58 9.18 7.58
C ILE A 106 1.75 9.31 8.59
N ALA A 107 2.42 10.46 8.64
CA ALA A 107 3.50 10.71 9.58
C ALA A 107 3.08 10.56 11.06
N GLU A 108 1.83 10.93 11.37
CA GLU A 108 1.27 10.77 12.72
C GLU A 108 0.96 9.30 13.07
N ARG A 109 0.72 8.46 12.06
CA ARG A 109 0.36 7.04 12.24
C ARG A 109 1.55 6.10 12.32
N ILE A 110 2.72 6.52 11.82
CA ILE A 110 3.90 5.67 11.72
C ILE A 110 4.85 5.89 12.90
N GLU A 111 5.32 4.80 13.48
CA GLU A 111 6.34 4.87 14.54
C GLU A 111 7.68 5.38 14.01
N GLY A 112 8.31 6.24 14.81
CA GLY A 112 9.63 6.80 14.51
C GLY A 112 9.64 7.92 13.48
N GLY A 113 8.46 8.42 13.06
CA GLY A 113 8.33 9.53 12.11
C GLY A 113 8.77 9.18 10.69
N LEU A 114 8.85 10.18 9.82
CA LEU A 114 9.26 10.04 8.42
C LEU A 114 10.77 9.81 8.30
N SER A 115 11.18 8.99 7.33
CA SER A 115 12.57 8.87 6.89
C SER A 115 13.09 10.22 6.41
N ARG A 116 14.42 10.41 6.37
CA ARG A 116 15.01 11.64 5.83
C ARG A 116 14.78 11.74 4.33
N GLU A 117 15.06 10.67 3.61
CA GLU A 117 14.83 10.58 2.17
C GLU A 117 13.40 10.10 1.90
N ILE A 118 12.67 10.84 1.06
CA ILE A 118 11.27 10.56 0.71
C ILE A 118 11.08 10.62 -0.80
N LEU A 119 10.58 9.54 -1.37
CA LEU A 119 10.16 9.49 -2.77
C LEU A 119 8.68 9.84 -2.88
N VAL A 120 8.34 10.70 -3.82
CA VAL A 120 6.96 11.17 -4.05
C VAL A 120 6.60 11.11 -5.52
N SER A 121 5.34 10.83 -5.83
CA SER A 121 4.83 10.90 -7.22
C SER A 121 4.57 12.34 -7.65
N VAL A 122 4.23 13.22 -6.69
CA VAL A 122 4.02 14.66 -6.86
C VAL A 122 4.75 15.37 -5.75
N MET A 123 5.43 16.48 -6.06
CA MET A 123 6.16 17.25 -5.07
C MET A 123 5.20 17.91 -4.08
N PRO A 124 5.35 17.66 -2.75
CA PRO A 124 4.54 18.31 -1.73
C PRO A 124 4.97 19.74 -1.44
N ASN A 125 4.28 20.41 -0.54
CA ASN A 125 4.80 21.64 0.06
C ASN A 125 5.91 21.30 1.05
N THR A 126 7.15 21.39 0.59
CA THR A 126 8.35 20.98 1.34
C THR A 126 8.61 21.81 2.59
N GLU A 127 8.07 23.03 2.66
CA GLU A 127 8.18 23.92 3.83
C GLU A 127 7.50 23.32 5.08
N LEU A 128 6.50 22.46 4.88
CA LEU A 128 5.81 21.77 5.97
C LEU A 128 6.64 20.65 6.62
N PHE A 129 7.73 20.23 5.97
CA PHE A 129 8.52 19.08 6.39
C PHE A 129 10.02 19.42 6.51
N PRO A 130 10.40 20.23 7.49
CA PRO A 130 11.79 20.65 7.65
C PRO A 130 12.72 19.44 7.87
N GLY A 131 13.88 19.45 7.21
CA GLY A 131 14.89 18.40 7.31
C GLY A 131 14.57 17.11 6.55
N LYS A 132 13.56 17.12 5.66
CA LYS A 132 13.23 16.02 4.76
C LYS A 132 13.66 16.33 3.33
N ASP A 133 14.19 15.31 2.65
CA ASP A 133 14.68 15.39 1.28
C ASP A 133 13.68 14.69 0.35
N PHE A 134 12.89 15.46 -0.41
CA PHE A 134 11.87 14.94 -1.33
C PHE A 134 12.42 14.79 -2.76
N HIS A 135 12.13 13.65 -3.38
CA HIS A 135 12.56 13.35 -4.75
C HIS A 135 11.42 12.72 -5.56
N VAL A 136 11.23 13.17 -6.80
CA VAL A 136 10.41 12.49 -7.80
C VAL A 136 11.34 11.61 -8.64
N PRO A 137 11.34 10.27 -8.47
CA PRO A 137 12.30 9.40 -9.14
C PRO A 137 12.00 9.29 -10.64
N GLN A 138 13.07 9.40 -11.45
CA GLN A 138 12.97 9.35 -12.93
C GLN A 138 13.53 8.05 -13.52
N ARG A 139 14.33 7.29 -12.77
CA ARG A 139 15.02 6.08 -13.26
C ARG A 139 15.49 5.18 -12.11
N GLY A 140 15.85 3.95 -12.48
CA GLY A 140 16.49 2.99 -11.56
C GLY A 140 15.53 2.37 -10.55
N ASP A 141 16.09 1.86 -9.45
CA ASP A 141 15.32 1.11 -8.45
C ASP A 141 14.34 2.00 -7.67
N LYS A 142 14.66 3.28 -7.51
CA LYS A 142 13.73 4.25 -6.90
C LYS A 142 12.47 4.45 -7.74
N LEU A 143 12.58 4.47 -9.08
CA LEU A 143 11.42 4.51 -9.97
C LEU A 143 10.59 3.22 -9.85
N LYS A 144 11.23 2.05 -9.79
CA LYS A 144 10.51 0.77 -9.61
C LYS A 144 9.71 0.73 -8.31
N LEU A 145 10.25 1.31 -7.23
CA LEU A 145 9.52 1.47 -5.97
C LEU A 145 8.30 2.37 -6.12
N MET A 146 8.44 3.48 -6.84
CA MET A 146 7.34 4.39 -7.13
C MET A 146 6.25 3.71 -7.96
N GLU A 147 6.64 2.93 -8.99
CA GLU A 147 5.71 2.13 -9.81
C GLU A 147 4.98 1.08 -8.99
N LEU A 148 5.68 0.44 -8.03
CA LEU A 148 5.07 -0.53 -7.13
C LEU A 148 4.04 0.14 -6.21
N ALA A 149 4.38 1.31 -5.64
CA ALA A 149 3.44 2.10 -4.85
C ALA A 149 2.19 2.48 -5.67
N GLY A 150 2.39 2.86 -6.93
CA GLY A 150 1.29 3.14 -7.86
C GLY A 150 0.41 1.93 -8.15
N LYS A 151 0.99 0.75 -8.31
CA LYS A 151 0.23 -0.51 -8.44
C LYS A 151 -0.59 -0.80 -7.18
N ASN A 152 0.01 -0.64 -6.00
CA ASN A 152 -0.68 -0.85 -4.73
C ASN A 152 -1.88 0.11 -4.57
N ALA A 153 -1.72 1.39 -4.90
CA ALA A 153 -2.80 2.38 -4.87
C ALA A 153 -3.96 2.00 -5.81
N LYS A 154 -3.63 1.54 -7.03
CA LYS A 154 -4.63 1.10 -8.02
C LYS A 154 -5.37 -0.16 -7.56
N VAL A 155 -4.67 -1.15 -7.02
CA VAL A 155 -5.27 -2.38 -6.49
C VAL A 155 -6.22 -2.03 -5.34
N TYR A 156 -5.79 -1.19 -4.41
CA TYR A 156 -6.63 -0.73 -3.29
C TYR A 156 -7.91 -0.04 -3.80
N LYS A 157 -7.79 0.86 -4.79
CA LYS A 157 -8.95 1.51 -5.42
C LYS A 157 -9.93 0.48 -5.99
N ILE A 158 -9.44 -0.52 -6.75
CA ILE A 158 -10.27 -1.55 -7.35
C ILE A 158 -10.99 -2.40 -6.29
N GLU A 159 -10.27 -2.81 -5.24
CA GLU A 159 -10.84 -3.56 -4.12
C GLU A 159 -11.92 -2.77 -3.39
N LYS A 160 -11.68 -1.46 -3.19
CA LYS A 160 -12.64 -0.57 -2.56
C LYS A 160 -13.93 -0.42 -3.40
N LEU A 161 -13.79 -0.23 -4.71
CA LEU A 161 -14.93 -0.15 -5.63
C LEU A 161 -15.76 -1.45 -5.61
N LYS A 162 -15.10 -2.61 -5.65
CA LYS A 162 -15.79 -3.91 -5.53
C LYS A 162 -16.51 -4.10 -4.20
N GLN A 163 -15.99 -3.54 -3.11
CA GLN A 163 -16.67 -3.57 -1.81
C GLN A 163 -17.93 -2.70 -1.82
N ILE A 164 -17.86 -1.51 -2.41
CA ILE A 164 -19.00 -0.59 -2.53
C ILE A 164 -20.09 -1.22 -3.39
N GLU A 165 -19.75 -1.84 -4.51
CA GLU A 165 -20.69 -2.55 -5.39
C GLU A 165 -21.43 -3.69 -4.69
N LYS A 166 -20.77 -4.41 -3.77
CA LYS A 166 -21.38 -5.49 -2.98
C LYS A 166 -22.34 -4.99 -1.90
N VAL A 167 -22.11 -3.77 -1.39
CA VAL A 167 -22.91 -3.20 -0.28
C VAL A 167 -24.10 -2.40 -0.81
N ASP A 168 -23.99 -1.78 -2.00
CA ASP A 168 -25.04 -0.94 -2.59
C ASP A 168 -25.11 -1.13 -4.12
N PRO A 169 -25.78 -2.21 -4.60
CA PRO A 169 -25.92 -2.49 -6.04
C PRO A 169 -26.68 -1.40 -6.81
N GLU A 170 -27.59 -0.66 -6.16
CA GLU A 170 -28.42 0.36 -6.81
C GLU A 170 -27.63 1.61 -7.21
N ARG A 171 -26.61 2.01 -6.43
CA ARG A 171 -25.73 3.13 -6.79
C ARG A 171 -24.92 2.92 -8.07
N HIS A 172 -24.66 1.67 -8.43
CA HIS A 172 -23.96 1.33 -9.66
C HIS A 172 -24.82 1.60 -10.90
N THR A 173 -26.11 1.29 -10.81
CA THR A 173 -27.09 1.51 -11.87
C THR A 173 -27.26 3.01 -12.15
N ASP A 174 -27.30 3.83 -11.12
CA ASP A 174 -27.42 5.29 -11.24
C ASP A 174 -26.18 5.93 -11.90
N ARG A 175 -24.97 5.48 -11.56
CA ARG A 175 -23.72 5.95 -12.21
C ARG A 175 -23.64 5.57 -13.68
N ILE A 176 -24.01 4.33 -14.02
CA ILE A 176 -24.06 3.89 -15.43
C ILE A 176 -25.10 4.69 -16.20
N MET A 177 -26.27 4.93 -15.63
CA MET A 177 -27.33 5.75 -16.24
C MET A 177 -26.89 7.21 -16.45
N GLU A 178 -26.14 7.76 -15.50
CA GLU A 178 -25.62 9.13 -15.60
C GLU A 178 -24.48 9.25 -16.61
N THR A 179 -23.62 8.24 -16.71
CA THR A 179 -22.56 8.16 -17.74
C THR A 179 -23.18 7.98 -19.13
N MET A 180 -24.16 7.08 -19.28
CA MET A 180 -24.89 6.92 -20.55
C MET A 180 -25.67 8.16 -20.96
N ARG A 181 -26.17 8.95 -20.01
CA ARG A 181 -26.83 10.22 -20.28
C ARG A 181 -25.87 11.29 -20.80
N LYS A 182 -24.62 11.30 -20.30
CA LYS A 182 -23.57 12.23 -20.76
C LYS A 182 -23.04 11.88 -22.16
N ASP A 183 -23.07 10.60 -22.53
CA ASP A 183 -22.59 10.14 -23.85
C ASP A 183 -23.67 10.27 -24.97
N LEU A 184 -24.91 10.59 -24.62
CA LEU A 184 -26.05 10.70 -25.55
C LEU A 184 -26.46 12.16 -25.88
N TYR A 185 -25.79 13.15 -25.32
CA TYR A 185 -25.99 14.58 -25.56
C TYR A 185 -24.63 15.31 -25.67
#